data_2c3672b98a733817e00d93133b9db47c
#
_entry.id   2c3672b98a733817e00d93133b9db47c
#
_cell.length_a   1.000
_cell.length_b   1.000
_cell.length_c   1.000
_cell.angle_alpha   90.00
_cell.angle_beta   90.00
_cell.angle_gamma   90.00
#
_symmetry.space_group_name_H-M   'P 1'
#
loop_
_entity.id
_entity.type
_entity.pdbx_description
1 polymer ?
#
loop_
_entity_poly.entity_id
_entity_poly.type
_entity_poly.pdbx_seq_one_letter_code
_entity_poly.pdbx_strand_id
1 'polypeptide(L)'
;MRNTKMIVFALLAAGLFLACASSPTKPKFEGSLREVLVKGSPWIVNWEATGGRGRFNQTFTENADGSLTARSDEVGPYETIVRFSEAGKSAIWVSPHHRVVTLTLDGGEPTGEGGGVKLYFTSNRK
;
A
#
# COMPACT_ATOMS: atom_id res chain seq x y z
N MET A 1 -21.39 44.51 -5.51
CA MET A 1 -22.41 43.65 -5.79
C MET A 1 -21.97 42.31 -6.20
N ARG A 2 -21.24 42.16 -7.23
CA ARG A 2 -20.83 40.86 -7.60
C ARG A 2 -19.91 40.23 -6.61
N ASN A 3 -19.29 40.96 -5.79
CA ASN A 3 -18.40 40.39 -4.79
C ASN A 3 -19.12 39.54 -3.76
N THR A 4 -20.34 39.86 -3.53
CA THR A 4 -21.14 39.11 -2.58
C THR A 4 -21.27 37.66 -2.96
N LYS A 5 -21.34 37.40 -4.25
CA LYS A 5 -21.49 36.04 -4.71
C LYS A 5 -20.26 35.22 -4.46
N MET A 6 -19.12 35.84 -4.59
CA MET A 6 -17.88 35.13 -4.38
C MET A 6 -17.67 34.72 -2.97
N ILE A 7 -18.12 35.56 -2.07
CA ILE A 7 -18.00 35.26 -0.68
C ILE A 7 -18.80 34.03 -0.30
N VAL A 8 -19.94 33.88 -0.92
CA VAL A 8 -20.79 32.73 -0.65
C VAL A 8 -20.08 31.44 -1.04
N PHE A 9 -19.38 31.45 -2.13
CA PHE A 9 -18.65 30.26 -2.55
C PHE A 9 -17.58 29.87 -1.57
N ALA A 10 -16.92 30.83 -1.02
CA ALA A 10 -15.88 30.54 -0.07
C ALA A 10 -16.43 29.80 1.14
N LEU A 11 -17.60 30.18 1.56
CA LEU A 11 -18.22 29.53 2.70
C LEU A 11 -18.56 28.08 2.41
N LEU A 12 -19.01 27.82 1.22
CA LEU A 12 -19.34 26.46 0.85
C LEU A 12 -18.12 25.58 0.87
N ALA A 13 -17.02 26.08 0.39
CA ALA A 13 -15.80 25.32 0.37
C ALA A 13 -15.38 24.93 1.78
N ALA A 14 -15.51 25.85 2.70
CA ALA A 14 -15.15 25.58 4.09
C ALA A 14 -16.01 24.46 4.66
N GLY A 15 -17.27 24.46 4.32
CA GLY A 15 -18.16 23.42 4.82
C GLY A 15 -17.76 22.03 4.33
N LEU A 16 -17.30 21.94 3.14
CA LEU A 16 -16.87 20.66 2.60
C LEU A 16 -15.67 20.11 3.34
N PHE A 17 -14.75 20.98 3.71
CA PHE A 17 -13.59 20.52 4.45
C PHE A 17 -13.94 19.94 5.78
N LEU A 18 -14.89 20.52 6.45
CA LEU A 18 -15.30 20.00 7.74
C LEU A 18 -15.83 18.59 7.61
N ALA A 19 -16.54 18.31 6.56
CA ALA A 19 -17.08 16.99 6.35
C ALA A 19 -15.96 15.98 6.21
N CYS A 20 -14.91 16.31 5.51
CA CYS A 20 -13.79 15.42 5.35
C CYS A 20 -13.05 15.21 6.66
N ALA A 21 -12.90 16.26 7.43
CA ALA A 21 -12.17 16.17 8.66
C ALA A 21 -12.86 15.32 9.72
N SER A 22 -14.14 15.10 9.57
CA SER A 22 -14.89 14.36 10.56
C SER A 22 -14.75 12.85 10.42
N SER A 23 -13.97 12.39 9.51
CA SER A 23 -13.84 10.98 9.24
C SER A 23 -12.51 10.43 9.74
N PRO A 24 -12.40 10.10 11.00
CA PRO A 24 -11.11 9.72 11.60
C PRO A 24 -10.81 8.24 11.43
N THR A 25 -10.69 7.78 10.26
CA THR A 25 -10.32 6.40 10.03
C THR A 25 -8.82 6.29 9.84
N LYS A 26 -8.33 5.06 9.75
CA LYS A 26 -6.93 4.87 9.49
C LYS A 26 -6.55 5.54 8.18
N PRO A 27 -5.33 6.03 8.07
CA PRO A 27 -4.91 6.77 6.89
C PRO A 27 -4.95 5.91 5.63
N LYS A 28 -5.37 6.52 4.54
CA LYS A 28 -5.32 5.88 3.24
C LYS A 28 -4.08 6.38 2.53
N PHE A 29 -3.41 5.48 1.85
CA PHE A 29 -2.28 5.86 1.05
C PHE A 29 -2.78 6.31 -0.33
N GLU A 30 -2.21 7.40 -0.80
CA GLU A 30 -2.53 7.93 -2.11
C GLU A 30 -1.32 7.79 -3.01
N GLY A 31 -1.57 7.74 -4.31
CA GLY A 31 -0.53 7.61 -5.28
C GLY A 31 -0.52 6.24 -5.94
N SER A 32 0.51 5.98 -6.71
CA SER A 32 0.65 4.70 -7.38
C SER A 32 1.01 3.62 -6.38
N LEU A 33 0.78 2.37 -6.77
CA LEU A 33 1.14 1.24 -5.93
C LEU A 33 2.62 1.30 -5.50
N ARG A 34 3.49 1.69 -6.42
CA ARG A 34 4.91 1.85 -6.12
C ARG A 34 5.13 2.82 -4.96
N GLU A 35 4.52 3.99 -5.05
CA GLU A 35 4.68 5.00 -4.02
C GLU A 35 4.13 4.54 -2.68
N VAL A 36 2.99 3.88 -2.70
CA VAL A 36 2.38 3.35 -1.50
C VAL A 36 3.30 2.37 -0.81
N LEU A 37 3.89 1.46 -1.56
CA LEU A 37 4.76 0.44 -0.98
C LEU A 37 6.00 1.05 -0.32
N VAL A 38 6.59 2.04 -0.96
CA VAL A 38 7.76 2.71 -0.41
C VAL A 38 7.41 3.55 0.80
N LYS A 39 6.37 4.36 0.68
CA LYS A 39 5.97 5.26 1.77
C LYS A 39 5.47 4.55 3.01
N GLY A 40 4.81 3.43 2.82
CA GLY A 40 4.26 2.67 3.94
C GLY A 40 5.26 1.76 4.63
N SER A 41 6.44 1.57 4.04
CA SER A 41 7.45 0.71 4.65
C SER A 41 7.91 1.28 6.00
N PRO A 42 8.18 0.44 6.99
CA PRO A 42 8.06 -1.02 6.96
C PRO A 42 6.62 -1.49 7.07
N TRP A 43 6.36 -2.65 6.51
CA TRP A 43 5.03 -3.25 6.54
C TRP A 43 5.01 -4.46 7.45
N ILE A 44 3.90 -4.65 8.13
CA ILE A 44 3.60 -5.90 8.82
C ILE A 44 2.68 -6.66 7.89
N VAL A 45 3.07 -7.86 7.52
CA VAL A 45 2.31 -8.68 6.59
C VAL A 45 1.71 -9.85 7.36
N ASN A 46 0.39 -9.91 7.34
CA ASN A 46 -0.33 -11.04 7.92
C ASN A 46 -0.71 -11.96 6.77
N TRP A 47 -0.39 -13.24 6.88
CA TRP A 47 -0.73 -14.18 5.83
C TRP A 47 -1.68 -15.25 6.34
N GLU A 48 -2.53 -15.72 5.44
CA GLU A 48 -3.49 -16.77 5.72
C GLU A 48 -3.46 -17.80 4.60
N ALA A 49 -3.48 -19.05 5.00
CA ALA A 49 -3.54 -20.16 4.06
C ALA A 49 -4.41 -21.26 4.69
N THR A 50 -4.74 -22.27 3.90
CA THR A 50 -5.58 -23.35 4.38
C THR A 50 -5.01 -24.04 5.62
N GLY A 51 -3.70 -24.18 5.68
CA GLY A 51 -3.05 -24.90 6.79
C GLY A 51 -2.57 -24.03 7.92
N GLY A 52 -2.81 -22.72 7.88
CA GLY A 52 -2.32 -21.88 8.95
C GLY A 52 -2.28 -20.41 8.62
N ARG A 53 -1.72 -19.63 9.51
CA ARG A 53 -1.56 -18.19 9.35
C ARG A 53 -0.34 -17.74 10.12
N GLY A 54 0.15 -16.57 9.79
CA GLY A 54 1.32 -16.03 10.46
C GLY A 54 1.56 -14.58 10.06
N ARG A 55 2.73 -14.08 10.43
CA ARG A 55 3.07 -12.69 10.23
C ARG A 55 4.56 -12.55 10.03
N PHE A 56 4.93 -11.60 9.18
CA PHE A 56 6.34 -11.25 9.00
C PHE A 56 6.45 -9.76 8.66
N ASN A 57 7.66 -9.25 8.66
CA ASN A 57 7.91 -7.85 8.32
C ASN A 57 8.47 -7.76 6.91
N GLN A 58 8.09 -6.71 6.20
CA GLN A 58 8.58 -6.50 4.84
C GLN A 58 8.77 -5.03 4.54
N THR A 59 9.84 -4.72 3.82
CA THR A 59 10.12 -3.37 3.39
C THR A 59 10.30 -3.34 1.89
N PHE A 60 10.02 -2.17 1.30
CA PHE A 60 10.24 -1.93 -0.11
C PHE A 60 11.13 -0.71 -0.24
N THR A 61 12.22 -0.85 -0.98
CA THR A 61 13.16 0.23 -1.21
C THR A 61 13.29 0.51 -2.69
N GLU A 62 13.37 1.77 -3.04
CA GLU A 62 13.49 2.14 -4.44
C GLU A 62 14.94 2.06 -4.88
N ASN A 63 15.17 1.44 -6.03
CA ASN A 63 16.49 1.32 -6.62
C ASN A 63 16.73 2.44 -7.63
N ALA A 64 18.00 2.64 -7.97
CA ALA A 64 18.38 3.73 -8.87
C ALA A 64 17.71 3.64 -10.24
N ASP A 65 17.41 2.42 -10.69
CA ASP A 65 16.78 2.21 -11.99
C ASP A 65 15.26 2.29 -11.95
N GLY A 66 14.69 2.62 -10.79
CA GLY A 66 13.25 2.73 -10.64
C GLY A 66 12.55 1.44 -10.23
N SER A 67 13.24 0.32 -10.15
CA SER A 67 12.65 -0.89 -9.63
C SER A 67 12.61 -0.82 -8.11
N LEU A 68 11.91 -1.76 -7.47
CA LEU A 68 11.90 -1.85 -6.03
C LEU A 68 12.57 -3.16 -5.60
N THR A 69 13.21 -3.10 -4.44
CA THR A 69 13.69 -4.30 -3.76
C THR A 69 12.75 -4.58 -2.59
N ALA A 70 12.21 -5.78 -2.55
CA ALA A 70 11.41 -6.24 -1.43
C ALA A 70 12.32 -7.04 -0.51
N ARG A 71 12.29 -6.72 0.77
CA ARG A 71 13.09 -7.41 1.78
C ARG A 71 12.17 -7.90 2.87
N SER A 72 12.25 -9.16 3.22
CA SER A 72 11.39 -9.73 4.25
C SER A 72 12.21 -10.56 5.23
N ASP A 73 11.64 -10.80 6.40
CA ASP A 73 12.24 -11.64 7.42
C ASP A 73 11.43 -12.93 7.62
N GLU A 74 10.62 -13.29 6.65
CA GLU A 74 9.73 -14.43 6.73
C GLU A 74 10.46 -15.74 7.03
N VAL A 75 11.57 -15.99 6.36
CA VAL A 75 12.38 -17.20 6.53
C VAL A 75 13.84 -16.81 6.68
N GLY A 76 14.11 -15.79 7.50
CA GLY A 76 15.43 -15.20 7.53
C GLY A 76 15.55 -14.11 6.48
N PRO A 77 16.72 -13.48 6.37
CA PRO A 77 16.90 -12.37 5.44
C PRO A 77 16.65 -12.82 3.99
N TYR A 78 15.79 -12.12 3.30
CA TYR A 78 15.46 -12.44 1.93
C TYR A 78 15.20 -11.16 1.14
N GLU A 79 15.77 -11.07 -0.04
CA GLU A 79 15.56 -9.94 -0.93
C GLU A 79 15.18 -10.40 -2.31
N THR A 80 14.30 -9.66 -2.96
CA THR A 80 13.90 -9.94 -4.33
C THR A 80 13.51 -8.66 -5.03
N ILE A 81 13.51 -8.69 -6.34
CA ILE A 81 13.12 -7.54 -7.14
C ILE A 81 11.62 -7.59 -7.41
N VAL A 82 10.96 -6.46 -7.23
CA VAL A 82 9.54 -6.32 -7.50
C VAL A 82 9.36 -5.75 -8.90
N ARG A 83 8.53 -6.42 -9.69
CA ARG A 83 8.17 -5.97 -11.03
C ARG A 83 6.74 -5.49 -11.02
N PHE A 84 6.46 -4.48 -11.83
CA PHE A 84 5.12 -3.90 -11.90
C PHE A 84 4.47 -4.25 -13.22
N SER A 85 3.14 -4.33 -13.20
CA SER A 85 2.37 -4.49 -14.42
C SER A 85 2.52 -3.23 -15.26
N GLU A 86 2.17 -3.34 -16.53
CA GLU A 86 2.30 -2.23 -17.46
C GLU A 86 1.54 -1.00 -17.01
N ALA A 87 0.36 -1.20 -16.43
CA ALA A 87 -0.44 -0.09 -15.92
C ALA A 87 -0.02 0.35 -14.52
N GLY A 88 0.94 -0.32 -13.90
CA GLY A 88 1.39 0.02 -12.55
C GLY A 88 0.39 -0.30 -11.46
N LYS A 89 -0.63 -1.09 -11.75
CA LYS A 89 -1.68 -1.41 -10.78
C LYS A 89 -1.42 -2.65 -9.96
N SER A 90 -0.48 -3.46 -10.39
CA SER A 90 -0.10 -4.64 -9.63
C SER A 90 1.40 -4.78 -9.56
N ALA A 91 1.86 -5.42 -8.51
CA ALA A 91 3.28 -5.70 -8.31
C ALA A 91 3.45 -7.21 -8.14
N ILE A 92 4.54 -7.73 -8.65
CA ILE A 92 4.79 -9.16 -8.64
C ILE A 92 6.21 -9.42 -8.16
N TRP A 93 6.37 -10.38 -7.27
CA TRP A 93 7.69 -10.86 -6.87
C TRP A 93 7.61 -12.31 -6.46
N VAL A 94 8.77 -12.93 -6.26
CA VAL A 94 8.86 -14.33 -5.83
C VAL A 94 9.20 -14.32 -4.33
N SER A 95 8.39 -15.01 -3.54
CA SER A 95 8.60 -15.10 -2.10
C SER A 95 9.72 -16.09 -1.76
N PRO A 96 10.19 -16.11 -0.49
CA PRO A 96 11.20 -17.08 -0.07
C PRO A 96 10.75 -18.53 -0.23
N HIS A 97 9.45 -18.76 -0.29
CA HIS A 97 8.90 -20.10 -0.51
C HIS A 97 8.68 -20.41 -1.97
N HIS A 98 9.29 -19.62 -2.86
CA HIS A 98 9.18 -19.80 -4.31
C HIS A 98 7.77 -19.65 -4.86
N ARG A 99 6.96 -18.84 -4.20
CA ARG A 99 5.61 -18.53 -4.67
C ARG A 99 5.63 -17.18 -5.38
N VAL A 100 4.92 -17.11 -6.47
CA VAL A 100 4.76 -15.85 -7.18
C VAL A 100 3.66 -15.08 -6.44
N VAL A 101 4.01 -13.93 -5.88
CA VAL A 101 3.07 -13.10 -5.15
C VAL A 101 2.65 -11.95 -6.05
N THR A 102 1.34 -11.74 -6.15
CA THR A 102 0.77 -10.61 -6.87
C THR A 102 0.10 -9.69 -5.86
N LEU A 103 0.46 -8.43 -5.90
CA LEU A 103 -0.04 -7.42 -4.97
C LEU A 103 -0.82 -6.36 -5.71
N THR A 104 -1.95 -5.96 -5.16
CA THR A 104 -2.77 -4.89 -5.71
C THR A 104 -3.23 -3.98 -4.58
N LEU A 105 -3.72 -2.79 -4.94
CA LEU A 105 -4.33 -1.90 -3.96
C LEU A 105 -5.83 -2.16 -3.94
N ASP A 106 -6.35 -2.39 -2.75
CA ASP A 106 -7.77 -2.59 -2.55
C ASP A 106 -8.25 -1.55 -1.55
N GLY A 107 -8.97 -0.55 -2.05
CA GLY A 107 -9.42 0.53 -1.19
C GLY A 107 -8.30 1.35 -0.60
N GLY A 108 -7.16 1.39 -1.24
CA GLY A 108 -6.00 2.15 -0.78
C GLY A 108 -5.05 1.35 0.09
N GLU A 109 -5.35 0.07 0.35
CA GLU A 109 -4.46 -0.79 1.12
C GLU A 109 -3.91 -1.90 0.24
N PRO A 110 -2.62 -2.24 0.38
CA PRO A 110 -2.06 -3.33 -0.41
C PRO A 110 -2.57 -4.68 0.09
N THR A 111 -2.98 -5.52 -0.83
CA THR A 111 -3.33 -6.90 -0.54
C THR A 111 -2.67 -7.79 -1.56
N GLY A 112 -2.21 -8.95 -1.14
CA GLY A 112 -1.49 -9.85 -1.99
C GLY A 112 -2.04 -11.26 -1.99
N GLU A 113 -1.65 -12.01 -3.00
CA GLU A 113 -2.05 -13.39 -3.12
C GLU A 113 -0.98 -14.14 -3.90
N GLY A 114 -0.71 -15.36 -3.49
CA GLY A 114 0.23 -16.20 -4.20
C GLY A 114 0.23 -17.61 -3.65
N GLY A 115 0.11 -18.60 -4.56
CA GLY A 115 0.18 -20.00 -4.17
C GLY A 115 -0.83 -20.43 -3.13
N GLY A 116 -2.04 -19.85 -3.15
CA GLY A 116 -3.08 -20.19 -2.17
C GLY A 116 -2.93 -19.46 -0.86
N VAL A 117 -2.04 -18.51 -0.77
CA VAL A 117 -1.81 -17.70 0.44
C VAL A 117 -2.30 -16.29 0.19
N LYS A 118 -3.03 -15.73 1.13
CA LYS A 118 -3.46 -14.34 1.07
C LYS A 118 -2.60 -13.51 2.02
N LEU A 119 -2.26 -12.31 1.57
CA LEU A 119 -1.38 -11.41 2.32
C LEU A 119 -2.09 -10.09 2.56
N TYR A 120 -2.04 -9.63 3.79
CA TYR A 120 -2.64 -8.35 4.19
C TYR A 120 -1.53 -7.46 4.74
N PHE A 121 -1.36 -6.30 4.15
CA PHE A 121 -0.27 -5.39 4.49
C PHE A 121 -0.79 -4.26 5.37
N THR A 122 -0.15 -4.08 6.51
CA THR A 122 -0.44 -2.98 7.42
C THR A 122 0.85 -2.20 7.62
N SER A 123 0.81 -0.90 7.37
CA SER A 123 1.99 -0.07 7.56
C SER A 123 2.32 0.05 9.05
N ASN A 124 3.59 -0.16 9.36
CA ASN A 124 4.10 0.01 10.72
C ASN A 124 4.83 1.34 10.86
N ARG A 125 4.67 2.21 9.91
CA ARG A 125 5.32 3.52 9.91
C ARG A 125 4.60 4.44 10.87
N LYS A 126 5.37 5.13 11.68
CA LYS A 126 4.83 6.09 12.66
C LYS A 126 4.97 7.53 12.19
#